data_3435a755e3389a73b4ba7ef731bd7365
#
_entry.id   3435a755e3389a73b4ba7ef731bd7365
#
_cell.length_a   1.000
_cell.length_b   1.000
_cell.length_c   1.000
_cell.angle_alpha   90.00
_cell.angle_beta   90.00
_cell.angle_gamma   90.00
#
_symmetry.space_group_name_H-M   'P 1'
#
loop_
_entity.id
_entity.type
_entity.pdbx_description
1 polymer ?
#
loop_
_entity_poly.entity_id
_entity_poly.type
_entity_poly.pdbx_seq_one_letter_code
_entity_poly.pdbx_strand_id
1 'polypeptide(L)'
;MTTRPEIVHPSAEDPIVSSASNIVGGPFGRLARAGRHWWSPLRVLLLFTTVAYAVGYALDLSCRATGWASPERYEHLCYSDIPPLYSLRGFADGLIPYLQTAPGQTPLEYPVITGVFMQISAMITRGLTGVFGSLDAGQTFFDVNVLLLLIALLVAVITTALTVKRRPWDAAMVALAPTVILAATVNWDLLPLAFAGCCLLLWSRSRPLAAGVLLGLAIAAKFYPLFFIGAFLVLTLRSGRWRAFGLLLAGTAASWLAVNLPFMIANAEGWSFFYRFSQERGEDFGSIWFAASQLGIGSIQPETLNPIASGLFLLLCLAIGILALTTARRPRLAQLLFLIVAAFVVTNKVYSPQYVLWLVPLAAMARPRWREFIIWQAGEVVYFVAIWWFLVGYGVTDTKGMTPQWYAVATLVHIAVTIWFAALIIRDMVKPDRDPVRTDGFDDDSDDPGGGVFDKAPDVFTLQRLRRSSYSGESISRTSSNRVVVNRTSAVT
;
A
#
# COMPACT_ATOMS: atom_id res chain seq x y z
N MET A 1 21.72 0.90 35.49
CA MET A 1 20.25 0.88 35.57
C MET A 1 19.76 2.02 34.71
N THR A 2 19.43 1.76 33.48
CA THR A 2 18.86 2.75 32.56
C THR A 2 17.35 2.74 32.77
N THR A 3 16.85 3.79 33.42
CA THR A 3 15.41 4.05 33.54
C THR A 3 14.82 4.16 32.13
N ARG A 4 13.89 3.27 31.77
CA ARG A 4 13.08 3.44 30.56
C ARG A 4 12.41 4.82 30.64
N PRO A 5 12.46 5.66 29.60
CA PRO A 5 11.70 6.88 29.59
C PRO A 5 10.22 6.51 29.79
N GLU A 6 9.67 6.97 30.89
CA GLU A 6 8.24 6.83 31.17
C GLU A 6 7.50 7.63 30.09
N ILE A 7 6.69 6.96 29.28
CA ILE A 7 5.82 7.66 28.32
C ILE A 7 4.81 8.43 29.18
N VAL A 8 5.06 9.71 29.34
CA VAL A 8 4.13 10.61 30.04
C VAL A 8 2.93 10.79 29.12
N HIS A 9 1.88 10.03 29.39
CA HIS A 9 0.58 10.31 28.78
C HIS A 9 0.08 11.65 29.31
N PRO A 10 -0.56 12.50 28.46
CA PRO A 10 -1.23 13.69 28.94
C PRO A 10 -2.14 13.32 30.12
N SER A 11 -1.83 13.78 31.30
CA SER A 11 -2.64 13.53 32.49
C SER A 11 -3.51 14.76 32.76
N ALA A 12 -4.60 14.57 33.56
CA ALA A 12 -5.42 15.69 33.98
C ALA A 12 -4.63 16.70 34.87
N GLU A 13 -3.44 16.33 35.32
CA GLU A 13 -2.51 17.16 36.07
C GLU A 13 -1.61 18.01 35.20
N ASP A 14 -1.51 17.69 33.88
CA ASP A 14 -0.80 18.54 32.93
C ASP A 14 -1.56 19.87 32.73
N PRO A 15 -0.93 21.03 32.99
CA PRO A 15 -1.61 22.33 32.93
C PRO A 15 -2.21 22.65 31.55
N ILE A 16 -1.56 22.20 30.46
CA ILE A 16 -2.04 22.43 29.10
C ILE A 16 -3.25 21.57 28.81
N VAL A 17 -3.19 20.27 29.16
CA VAL A 17 -4.28 19.32 28.97
C VAL A 17 -5.49 19.67 29.85
N SER A 18 -5.25 20.09 31.11
CA SER A 18 -6.29 20.57 32.01
C SER A 18 -6.98 21.82 31.47
N SER A 19 -6.21 22.78 30.94
CA SER A 19 -6.75 24.00 30.33
C SER A 19 -7.54 23.69 29.06
N ALA A 20 -7.00 22.86 28.17
CA ALA A 20 -7.67 22.42 26.94
C ALA A 20 -8.96 21.63 27.25
N SER A 21 -8.92 20.72 28.22
CA SER A 21 -10.10 19.97 28.67
C SER A 21 -11.20 20.88 29.26
N ASN A 22 -10.82 21.92 29.99
CA ASN A 22 -11.76 22.91 30.50
C ASN A 22 -12.42 23.75 29.39
N ILE A 23 -11.68 24.06 28.33
CA ILE A 23 -12.19 24.83 27.17
C ILE A 23 -13.13 23.96 26.33
N VAL A 24 -12.72 22.74 26.00
CA VAL A 24 -13.44 21.82 25.09
C VAL A 24 -14.60 21.12 25.79
N GLY A 25 -14.41 20.68 27.03
CA GLY A 25 -15.37 19.86 27.79
C GLY A 25 -16.18 20.62 28.83
N GLY A 26 -15.92 21.91 29.06
CA GLY A 26 -16.58 22.70 30.09
C GLY A 26 -16.56 22.04 31.48
N PRO A 27 -17.66 22.14 32.30
CA PRO A 27 -17.72 21.49 33.60
C PRO A 27 -17.57 19.97 33.58
N PHE A 28 -17.96 19.31 32.46
CA PHE A 28 -17.82 17.86 32.26
C PHE A 28 -16.37 17.46 31.99
N GLY A 29 -15.54 18.31 31.42
CA GLY A 29 -14.11 18.06 31.19
C GLY A 29 -13.33 17.83 32.50
N ARG A 30 -13.77 18.45 33.61
CA ARG A 30 -13.18 18.24 34.95
C ARG A 30 -13.47 16.86 35.52
N LEU A 31 -14.52 16.20 35.08
CA LEU A 31 -14.92 14.85 35.50
C LEU A 31 -14.40 13.78 34.55
N ALA A 32 -13.88 14.16 33.38
CA ALA A 32 -13.28 13.25 32.42
C ALA A 32 -11.93 12.72 32.98
N ARG A 33 -11.97 11.65 33.72
CA ARG A 33 -10.76 10.88 34.04
C ARG A 33 -10.37 10.12 32.78
N ALA A 34 -9.27 10.53 32.13
CA ALA A 34 -8.62 9.72 31.13
C ALA A 34 -8.12 8.43 31.78
N GLY A 35 -9.00 7.44 31.90
CA GLY A 35 -8.67 6.14 32.45
C GLY A 35 -7.57 5.50 31.62
N ARG A 36 -6.48 5.10 32.24
CA ARG A 36 -5.27 4.49 31.62
C ARG A 36 -5.57 3.31 30.70
N HIS A 37 -6.79 2.78 30.65
CA HIS A 37 -7.14 1.52 29.99
C HIS A 37 -8.22 1.61 28.91
N TRP A 38 -9.03 2.67 28.84
CA TRP A 38 -10.12 2.74 27.87
C TRP A 38 -9.71 3.46 26.57
N TRP A 39 -9.12 4.64 26.65
CA TRP A 39 -8.69 5.43 25.50
C TRP A 39 -7.21 5.15 25.16
N SER A 40 -6.95 4.06 24.44
CA SER A 40 -5.63 3.82 23.85
C SER A 40 -5.58 4.43 22.45
N PRO A 41 -4.37 4.78 21.92
CA PRO A 41 -4.22 5.25 20.55
C PRO A 41 -4.93 4.34 19.54
N LEU A 42 -4.83 3.03 19.73
CA LEU A 42 -5.46 2.06 18.83
C LEU A 42 -7.00 2.17 18.84
N ARG A 43 -7.64 2.30 20.00
CA ARG A 43 -9.10 2.43 20.08
C ARG A 43 -9.61 3.72 19.41
N VAL A 44 -8.89 4.82 19.61
CA VAL A 44 -9.21 6.10 18.95
C VAL A 44 -9.05 5.99 17.44
N LEU A 45 -7.98 5.34 16.97
CA LEU A 45 -7.78 5.08 15.55
C LEU A 45 -8.88 4.22 14.94
N LEU A 46 -9.32 3.16 15.64
CA LEU A 46 -10.42 2.32 15.17
C LEU A 46 -11.74 3.10 15.10
N LEU A 47 -12.01 3.96 16.08
CA LEU A 47 -13.17 4.86 16.05
C LEU A 47 -13.10 5.81 14.84
N PHE A 48 -11.97 6.49 14.64
CA PHE A 48 -11.78 7.39 13.51
C PHE A 48 -11.91 6.67 12.17
N THR A 49 -11.33 5.47 12.06
CA THR A 49 -11.47 4.63 10.86
C THR A 49 -12.92 4.30 10.57
N THR A 50 -13.67 3.87 11.59
CA THR A 50 -15.09 3.49 11.43
C THR A 50 -15.93 4.71 11.04
N VAL A 51 -15.71 5.87 11.67
CA VAL A 51 -16.43 7.12 11.34
C VAL A 51 -16.08 7.58 9.92
N ALA A 52 -14.79 7.62 9.55
CA ALA A 52 -14.35 8.03 8.22
C ALA A 52 -14.90 7.09 7.13
N TYR A 53 -14.88 5.79 7.37
CA TYR A 53 -15.46 4.80 6.47
C TYR A 53 -16.99 4.95 6.35
N ALA A 54 -17.68 5.22 7.44
CA ALA A 54 -19.12 5.48 7.43
C ALA A 54 -19.48 6.75 6.64
N VAL A 55 -18.61 7.78 6.65
CA VAL A 55 -18.75 8.96 5.78
C VAL A 55 -18.64 8.55 4.31
N GLY A 56 -17.65 7.71 3.95
CA GLY A 56 -17.52 7.16 2.60
C GLY A 56 -18.78 6.39 2.17
N TYR A 57 -19.28 5.49 3.01
CA TYR A 57 -20.53 4.79 2.75
C TYR A 57 -21.73 5.73 2.59
N ALA A 58 -21.80 6.81 3.37
CA ALA A 58 -22.86 7.80 3.23
C ALA A 58 -22.84 8.52 1.88
N LEU A 59 -21.66 8.71 1.28
CA LEU A 59 -21.54 9.23 -0.10
C LEU A 59 -22.07 8.23 -1.12
N ASP A 60 -21.97 6.93 -0.88
CA ASP A 60 -22.46 5.88 -1.77
C ASP A 60 -24.00 5.73 -1.72
N LEU A 61 -24.69 6.30 -0.73
CA LEU A 61 -26.15 6.14 -0.58
C LEU A 61 -26.95 6.70 -1.77
N SER A 62 -26.43 7.71 -2.47
CA SER A 62 -27.06 8.24 -3.68
C SER A 62 -27.05 7.20 -4.82
N CYS A 63 -25.92 6.52 -5.03
CA CYS A 63 -25.82 5.41 -5.99
C CYS A 63 -26.65 4.21 -5.57
N ARG A 64 -26.65 3.88 -4.28
CA ARG A 64 -27.46 2.81 -3.74
C ARG A 64 -28.95 3.03 -4.03
N ALA A 65 -29.44 4.25 -3.87
CA ALA A 65 -30.83 4.62 -4.15
C ALA A 65 -31.21 4.49 -5.64
N THR A 66 -30.27 4.72 -6.55
CA THR A 66 -30.47 4.64 -8.01
C THR A 66 -30.03 3.30 -8.61
N GLY A 67 -29.57 2.33 -7.79
CA GLY A 67 -29.06 1.03 -8.25
C GLY A 67 -27.79 1.16 -9.09
N TRP A 68 -26.94 2.15 -8.80
CA TRP A 68 -25.71 2.48 -9.56
C TRP A 68 -25.94 2.74 -11.05
N ALA A 69 -27.10 3.33 -11.39
CA ALA A 69 -27.40 3.71 -12.75
C ALA A 69 -26.43 4.80 -13.28
N SER A 70 -26.28 4.86 -14.60
CA SER A 70 -25.58 5.95 -15.29
C SER A 70 -26.63 7.01 -15.68
N PRO A 71 -26.31 8.31 -15.58
CA PRO A 71 -25.02 8.93 -15.27
C PRO A 71 -24.75 9.13 -13.76
N GLU A 72 -25.73 8.91 -12.88
CA GLU A 72 -25.72 9.28 -11.45
C GLU A 72 -24.51 8.76 -10.70
N ARG A 73 -24.08 7.50 -10.96
CA ARG A 73 -22.91 6.88 -10.32
C ARG A 73 -21.62 7.64 -10.57
N TYR A 74 -21.51 8.35 -11.68
CA TYR A 74 -20.35 9.16 -12.03
C TYR A 74 -20.50 10.60 -11.53
N GLU A 75 -21.67 11.21 -11.70
CA GLU A 75 -21.93 12.59 -11.27
C GLU A 75 -21.82 12.77 -9.75
N HIS A 76 -22.27 11.77 -8.99
CA HIS A 76 -22.23 11.77 -7.52
C HIS A 76 -20.96 11.17 -6.93
N LEU A 77 -19.98 10.77 -7.78
CA LEU A 77 -18.68 10.25 -7.36
C LEU A 77 -18.76 8.97 -6.51
N CYS A 78 -19.81 8.17 -6.68
CA CYS A 78 -20.11 6.97 -5.89
C CYS A 78 -20.06 5.68 -6.72
N TYR A 79 -19.22 5.66 -7.76
CA TYR A 79 -18.99 4.47 -8.58
C TYR A 79 -18.40 3.34 -7.76
N SER A 80 -18.92 2.13 -7.97
CA SER A 80 -18.37 0.90 -7.41
C SER A 80 -18.50 -0.25 -8.42
N ASP A 81 -17.47 -1.10 -8.48
CA ASP A 81 -17.47 -2.36 -9.23
C ASP A 81 -18.33 -3.42 -8.54
N ILE A 82 -18.57 -3.28 -7.23
CA ILE A 82 -19.16 -4.31 -6.39
C ILE A 82 -20.57 -4.69 -6.83
N PRO A 83 -21.54 -3.76 -6.96
CA PRO A 83 -22.91 -4.14 -7.29
C PRO A 83 -23.06 -4.77 -8.68
N PRO A 84 -22.50 -4.21 -9.76
CA PRO A 84 -22.70 -4.79 -11.10
C PRO A 84 -22.05 -6.16 -11.25
N LEU A 85 -20.92 -6.44 -10.61
CA LEU A 85 -20.25 -7.72 -10.72
C LEU A 85 -21.02 -8.87 -10.04
N TYR A 86 -21.94 -8.57 -9.13
CA TYR A 86 -22.80 -9.58 -8.52
C TYR A 86 -23.60 -10.37 -9.58
N SER A 87 -24.19 -9.67 -10.54
CA SER A 87 -24.94 -10.30 -11.64
C SER A 87 -24.03 -10.65 -12.81
N LEU A 88 -23.11 -9.77 -13.20
CA LEU A 88 -22.26 -9.94 -14.40
C LEU A 88 -21.25 -11.09 -14.32
N ARG A 89 -20.97 -11.60 -13.12
CA ARG A 89 -20.02 -12.71 -12.90
C ARG A 89 -20.70 -13.95 -12.32
N GLY A 90 -22.04 -14.03 -12.39
CA GLY A 90 -22.83 -15.21 -12.01
C GLY A 90 -22.93 -15.47 -10.50
N PHE A 91 -22.50 -14.52 -9.65
CA PHE A 91 -22.62 -14.69 -8.19
C PHE A 91 -24.08 -14.71 -7.73
N ALA A 92 -24.95 -13.98 -8.41
CA ALA A 92 -26.39 -14.00 -8.17
C ALA A 92 -26.99 -15.39 -8.40
N ASP A 93 -26.50 -16.09 -9.42
CA ASP A 93 -26.94 -17.44 -9.81
C ASP A 93 -26.25 -18.55 -9.02
N GLY A 94 -25.34 -18.19 -8.10
CA GLY A 94 -24.62 -19.13 -7.26
C GLY A 94 -23.44 -19.84 -7.93
N LEU A 95 -22.98 -19.34 -9.09
CA LEU A 95 -21.84 -19.90 -9.79
C LEU A 95 -20.55 -19.74 -8.96
N ILE A 96 -19.69 -20.74 -9.06
CA ILE A 96 -18.40 -20.76 -8.36
C ILE A 96 -17.37 -20.09 -9.26
N PRO A 97 -16.74 -18.96 -8.82
CA PRO A 97 -15.76 -18.25 -9.63
C PRO A 97 -14.59 -19.16 -10.02
N TYR A 98 -14.04 -18.94 -11.20
CA TYR A 98 -12.99 -19.72 -11.86
C TYR A 98 -13.40 -21.12 -12.33
N LEU A 99 -14.41 -21.77 -11.73
CA LEU A 99 -14.86 -23.11 -12.10
C LEU A 99 -16.03 -23.09 -13.07
N GLN A 100 -16.87 -22.07 -12.97
CA GLN A 100 -18.11 -21.94 -13.74
C GLN A 100 -18.25 -20.53 -14.32
N THR A 101 -18.74 -20.45 -15.55
CA THR A 101 -19.06 -19.18 -16.22
C THR A 101 -20.40 -19.35 -16.92
N ALA A 102 -21.33 -18.41 -16.73
CA ALA A 102 -22.61 -18.48 -17.42
C ALA A 102 -22.44 -18.20 -18.93
N PRO A 103 -23.30 -18.79 -19.79
CA PRO A 103 -23.28 -18.50 -21.21
C PRO A 103 -23.39 -16.98 -21.50
N GLY A 104 -22.49 -16.45 -22.31
CA GLY A 104 -22.45 -15.01 -22.64
C GLY A 104 -21.83 -14.12 -21.59
N GLN A 105 -21.39 -14.64 -20.45
CA GLN A 105 -20.63 -13.89 -19.45
C GLN A 105 -19.12 -14.11 -19.60
N THR A 106 -18.31 -13.14 -19.13
CA THR A 106 -16.85 -13.29 -19.04
C THR A 106 -16.45 -13.92 -17.70
N PRO A 107 -15.39 -14.74 -17.65
CA PRO A 107 -14.82 -15.22 -16.40
C PRO A 107 -14.40 -14.07 -15.47
N LEU A 108 -14.17 -14.38 -14.20
CA LEU A 108 -13.79 -13.38 -13.21
C LEU A 108 -12.35 -12.88 -13.43
N GLU A 109 -12.19 -11.57 -13.58
CA GLU A 109 -10.92 -10.87 -13.81
C GLU A 109 -10.19 -10.44 -12.52
N TYR A 110 -10.35 -11.17 -11.44
CA TYR A 110 -9.68 -10.96 -10.15
C TYR A 110 -8.89 -12.19 -9.71
N PRO A 111 -7.82 -12.04 -8.89
CA PRO A 111 -7.11 -13.18 -8.32
C PRO A 111 -7.98 -14.00 -7.34
N VAL A 112 -7.55 -15.22 -7.06
CA VAL A 112 -8.36 -16.28 -6.39
C VAL A 112 -8.92 -15.85 -5.03
N ILE A 113 -8.11 -15.23 -4.15
CA ILE A 113 -8.59 -14.82 -2.81
C ILE A 113 -9.70 -13.77 -2.92
N THR A 114 -9.61 -12.84 -3.86
CA THR A 114 -10.66 -11.84 -4.09
C THR A 114 -11.92 -12.51 -4.61
N GLY A 115 -11.82 -13.44 -5.56
CA GLY A 115 -13.00 -14.16 -6.04
C GLY A 115 -13.65 -15.03 -4.96
N VAL A 116 -12.88 -15.69 -4.10
CA VAL A 116 -13.40 -16.43 -2.93
C VAL A 116 -14.09 -15.47 -1.94
N PHE A 117 -13.52 -14.31 -1.69
CA PHE A 117 -14.15 -13.29 -0.84
C PHE A 117 -15.48 -12.80 -1.42
N MET A 118 -15.55 -12.55 -2.74
CA MET A 118 -16.78 -12.20 -3.45
C MET A 118 -17.81 -13.34 -3.33
N GLN A 119 -17.39 -14.59 -3.46
CA GLN A 119 -18.27 -15.76 -3.32
C GLN A 119 -18.85 -15.87 -1.90
N ILE A 120 -18.01 -15.67 -0.87
CA ILE A 120 -18.48 -15.65 0.53
C ILE A 120 -19.51 -14.55 0.72
N SER A 121 -19.22 -13.34 0.22
CA SER A 121 -20.15 -12.21 0.26
C SER A 121 -21.47 -12.52 -0.43
N ALA A 122 -21.42 -13.20 -1.60
CA ALA A 122 -22.59 -13.62 -2.34
C ALA A 122 -23.40 -14.71 -1.59
N MET A 123 -22.74 -15.64 -0.93
CA MET A 123 -23.42 -16.65 -0.10
C MET A 123 -24.18 -16.02 1.06
N ILE A 124 -23.55 -15.04 1.74
CA ILE A 124 -24.19 -14.27 2.82
C ILE A 124 -25.40 -13.50 2.25
N THR A 125 -25.22 -12.83 1.13
CA THR A 125 -26.30 -12.09 0.43
C THR A 125 -27.48 -12.98 0.13
N ARG A 126 -27.27 -14.13 -0.53
CA ARG A 126 -28.36 -15.08 -0.84
C ARG A 126 -29.04 -15.61 0.41
N GLY A 127 -28.29 -15.86 1.50
CA GLY A 127 -28.88 -16.22 2.79
C GLY A 127 -29.79 -15.13 3.35
N LEU A 128 -29.33 -13.87 3.34
CA LEU A 128 -30.12 -12.73 3.83
C LEU A 128 -31.38 -12.48 2.98
N THR A 129 -31.24 -12.46 1.66
CA THR A 129 -32.38 -12.24 0.75
C THR A 129 -33.38 -13.41 0.76
N GLY A 130 -32.92 -14.63 1.03
CA GLY A 130 -33.78 -15.79 1.23
C GLY A 130 -34.62 -15.72 2.51
N VAL A 131 -34.08 -15.13 3.58
CA VAL A 131 -34.79 -14.93 4.85
C VAL A 131 -35.67 -13.67 4.80
N PHE A 132 -35.14 -12.60 4.23
CA PHE A 132 -35.82 -11.29 4.14
C PHE A 132 -36.12 -10.98 2.66
N GLY A 133 -37.20 -11.54 2.14
CA GLY A 133 -37.57 -11.49 0.71
C GLY A 133 -37.83 -10.09 0.15
N SER A 134 -37.89 -9.04 0.99
CA SER A 134 -38.03 -7.64 0.57
C SER A 134 -36.69 -6.96 0.23
N LEU A 135 -35.54 -7.59 0.48
CA LEU A 135 -34.23 -7.03 0.23
C LEU A 135 -33.86 -7.12 -1.26
N ASP A 136 -33.37 -6.01 -1.83
CA ASP A 136 -32.72 -6.03 -3.13
C ASP A 136 -31.36 -6.73 -3.05
N ALA A 137 -31.15 -7.71 -3.93
CA ALA A 137 -29.97 -8.57 -3.87
C ALA A 137 -28.68 -7.83 -4.21
N GLY A 138 -28.70 -6.92 -5.19
CA GLY A 138 -27.52 -6.13 -5.58
C GLY A 138 -27.10 -5.14 -4.48
N GLN A 139 -28.08 -4.45 -3.88
CA GLN A 139 -27.82 -3.56 -2.75
C GLN A 139 -27.34 -4.33 -1.52
N THR A 140 -27.94 -5.48 -1.22
CA THR A 140 -27.51 -6.34 -0.09
C THR A 140 -26.10 -6.86 -0.30
N PHE A 141 -25.74 -7.23 -1.54
CA PHE A 141 -24.37 -7.65 -1.85
C PHE A 141 -23.37 -6.51 -1.61
N PHE A 142 -23.70 -5.30 -2.01
CA PHE A 142 -22.89 -4.12 -1.71
C PHE A 142 -22.73 -3.92 -0.19
N ASP A 143 -23.83 -3.90 0.57
CA ASP A 143 -23.83 -3.67 2.01
C ASP A 143 -23.01 -4.75 2.76
N VAL A 144 -23.11 -6.03 2.37
CA VAL A 144 -22.30 -7.13 2.92
C VAL A 144 -20.80 -6.90 2.64
N ASN A 145 -20.45 -6.51 1.40
CA ASN A 145 -19.06 -6.20 1.06
C ASN A 145 -18.55 -4.99 1.85
N VAL A 146 -19.34 -3.93 2.02
CA VAL A 146 -18.99 -2.76 2.83
C VAL A 146 -18.62 -3.17 4.26
N LEU A 147 -19.41 -4.03 4.91
CA LEU A 147 -19.10 -4.51 6.26
C LEU A 147 -17.82 -5.35 6.32
N LEU A 148 -17.62 -6.25 5.37
CA LEU A 148 -16.42 -7.09 5.33
C LEU A 148 -15.16 -6.29 4.97
N LEU A 149 -15.27 -5.29 4.09
CA LEU A 149 -14.18 -4.38 3.74
C LEU A 149 -13.83 -3.42 4.88
N LEU A 150 -14.80 -3.01 5.71
CA LEU A 150 -14.51 -2.29 6.96
C LEU A 150 -13.58 -3.11 7.86
N ILE A 151 -13.85 -4.41 8.02
CA ILE A 151 -12.96 -5.28 8.82
C ILE A 151 -11.55 -5.29 8.22
N ALA A 152 -11.41 -5.40 6.91
CA ALA A 152 -10.12 -5.35 6.23
C ALA A 152 -9.40 -4.00 6.47
N LEU A 153 -10.11 -2.88 6.41
CA LEU A 153 -9.55 -1.55 6.69
C LEU A 153 -9.11 -1.43 8.15
N LEU A 154 -9.92 -1.90 9.10
CA LEU A 154 -9.56 -1.92 10.52
C LEU A 154 -8.28 -2.74 10.75
N VAL A 155 -8.14 -3.90 10.09
CA VAL A 155 -6.91 -4.70 10.15
C VAL A 155 -5.73 -3.92 9.56
N ALA A 156 -5.89 -3.22 8.45
CA ALA A 156 -4.81 -2.41 7.85
C ALA A 156 -4.36 -1.28 8.79
N VAL A 157 -5.30 -0.59 9.47
CA VAL A 157 -4.97 0.46 10.45
C VAL A 157 -4.29 -0.13 11.70
N ILE A 158 -4.81 -1.24 12.23
CA ILE A 158 -4.20 -1.95 13.38
C ILE A 158 -2.76 -2.35 13.06
N THR A 159 -2.54 -2.97 11.90
CA THR A 159 -1.23 -3.46 11.51
C THR A 159 -0.25 -2.32 11.27
N THR A 160 -0.69 -1.22 10.67
CA THR A 160 0.14 -0.01 10.50
C THR A 160 0.53 0.57 11.87
N ALA A 161 -0.43 0.74 12.80
CA ALA A 161 -0.18 1.27 14.14
C ALA A 161 0.78 0.38 14.96
N LEU A 162 0.70 -0.94 14.79
CA LEU A 162 1.48 -1.91 15.55
C LEU A 162 2.84 -2.23 14.90
N THR A 163 3.04 -1.97 13.63
CA THR A 163 4.32 -2.21 12.93
C THR A 163 5.41 -1.30 13.45
N VAL A 164 5.13 0.00 13.61
CA VAL A 164 6.03 0.98 14.22
C VAL A 164 5.53 1.31 15.64
N LYS A 165 5.83 0.45 16.61
CA LYS A 165 5.25 0.49 17.97
C LYS A 165 5.32 1.85 18.67
N ARG A 166 6.43 2.58 18.49
CA ARG A 166 6.65 3.86 19.15
C ARG A 166 5.87 5.02 18.50
N ARG A 167 5.27 4.78 17.32
CA ARG A 167 4.56 5.80 16.52
C ARG A 167 3.16 5.33 16.09
N PRO A 168 2.31 4.86 17.01
CA PRO A 168 1.00 4.31 16.63
C PRO A 168 0.09 5.34 15.95
N TRP A 169 0.26 6.63 16.25
CA TRP A 169 -0.54 7.71 15.67
C TRP A 169 -0.26 7.98 14.19
N ASP A 170 0.85 7.48 13.63
CA ASP A 170 1.10 7.58 12.18
C ASP A 170 0.01 6.83 11.38
N ALA A 171 -0.63 5.82 11.97
CA ALA A 171 -1.77 5.12 11.37
C ALA A 171 -3.03 5.99 11.22
N ALA A 172 -3.09 7.18 11.86
CA ALA A 172 -4.14 8.16 11.61
C ALA A 172 -4.14 8.66 10.17
N MET A 173 -2.98 8.63 9.50
CA MET A 173 -2.89 8.92 8.06
C MET A 173 -3.64 7.91 7.22
N VAL A 174 -3.71 6.64 7.64
CA VAL A 174 -4.51 5.60 6.97
C VAL A 174 -5.99 5.78 7.33
N ALA A 175 -6.28 5.95 8.62
CA ALA A 175 -7.65 6.05 9.14
C ALA A 175 -8.44 7.24 8.58
N LEU A 176 -7.74 8.36 8.30
CA LEU A 176 -8.35 9.64 7.91
C LEU A 176 -7.92 10.09 6.51
N ALA A 177 -7.29 9.22 5.71
CA ALA A 177 -6.93 9.57 4.34
C ALA A 177 -8.18 9.91 3.51
N PRO A 178 -8.23 11.07 2.87
CA PRO A 178 -9.35 11.43 1.99
C PRO A 178 -9.61 10.37 0.91
N THR A 179 -8.57 9.79 0.34
CA THR A 179 -8.70 8.73 -0.67
C THR A 179 -9.20 7.41 -0.09
N VAL A 180 -8.97 7.10 1.19
CA VAL A 180 -9.60 5.95 1.85
C VAL A 180 -11.10 6.17 1.99
N ILE A 181 -11.54 7.38 2.37
CA ILE A 181 -12.96 7.73 2.47
C ILE A 181 -13.65 7.56 1.10
N LEU A 182 -13.01 8.00 0.03
CA LEU A 182 -13.59 8.02 -1.31
C LEU A 182 -13.49 6.70 -2.08
N ALA A 183 -12.41 5.94 -1.90
CA ALA A 183 -12.09 4.81 -2.76
C ALA A 183 -12.22 3.43 -2.08
N ALA A 184 -12.54 3.38 -0.78
CA ALA A 184 -12.58 2.15 -0.01
C ALA A 184 -13.63 1.15 -0.51
N THR A 185 -14.72 1.64 -1.12
CA THR A 185 -15.87 0.87 -1.61
C THR A 185 -15.92 0.76 -3.13
N VAL A 186 -14.92 1.31 -3.85
CA VAL A 186 -14.83 1.20 -5.31
C VAL A 186 -14.70 -0.27 -5.73
N ASN A 187 -13.83 -1.01 -5.06
CA ASN A 187 -13.69 -2.46 -5.23
C ASN A 187 -13.03 -3.13 -3.99
N TRP A 188 -12.42 -4.30 -4.16
CA TRP A 188 -11.90 -5.15 -3.07
C TRP A 188 -10.44 -4.86 -2.66
N ASP A 189 -9.87 -3.70 -2.96
CA ASP A 189 -8.44 -3.40 -2.71
C ASP A 189 -8.05 -3.33 -1.22
N LEU A 190 -9.00 -3.17 -0.32
CA LEU A 190 -8.75 -3.25 1.12
C LEU A 190 -8.36 -4.66 1.60
N LEU A 191 -8.78 -5.71 0.87
CA LEU A 191 -8.45 -7.09 1.23
C LEU A 191 -6.95 -7.40 1.12
N PRO A 192 -6.28 -7.21 -0.03
CA PRO A 192 -4.83 -7.36 -0.13
C PRO A 192 -4.08 -6.39 0.77
N LEU A 193 -4.61 -5.19 1.03
CA LEU A 193 -4.04 -4.22 1.96
C LEU A 193 -3.95 -4.77 3.39
N ALA A 194 -5.01 -5.42 3.87
CA ALA A 194 -5.03 -6.07 5.18
C ALA A 194 -3.99 -7.18 5.30
N PHE A 195 -3.90 -8.07 4.30
CA PHE A 195 -2.90 -9.14 4.28
C PHE A 195 -1.47 -8.59 4.20
N ALA A 196 -1.22 -7.58 3.37
CA ALA A 196 0.08 -6.91 3.27
C ALA A 196 0.47 -6.23 4.59
N GLY A 197 -0.47 -5.55 5.25
CA GLY A 197 -0.26 -4.99 6.58
C GLY A 197 0.10 -6.06 7.63
N CYS A 198 -0.61 -7.20 7.63
CA CYS A 198 -0.29 -8.33 8.50
C CYS A 198 1.10 -8.91 8.20
N CYS A 199 1.48 -9.02 6.93
CA CYS A 199 2.84 -9.42 6.53
C CYS A 199 3.89 -8.50 7.16
N LEU A 200 3.75 -7.18 7.02
CA LEU A 200 4.70 -6.21 7.56
C LEU A 200 4.74 -6.23 9.08
N LEU A 201 3.59 -6.39 9.75
CA LEU A 201 3.52 -6.56 11.20
C LEU A 201 4.27 -7.82 11.66
N LEU A 202 4.07 -8.96 11.03
CA LEU A 202 4.74 -10.21 11.39
C LEU A 202 6.25 -10.13 11.10
N TRP A 203 6.64 -9.49 10.01
CA TRP A 203 8.04 -9.21 9.72
C TRP A 203 8.68 -8.32 10.79
N SER A 204 8.02 -7.26 11.22
CA SER A 204 8.51 -6.38 12.29
C SER A 204 8.66 -7.09 13.64
N ARG A 205 7.98 -8.24 13.81
CA ARG A 205 8.10 -9.15 14.96
C ARG A 205 9.14 -10.26 14.75
N SER A 206 9.96 -10.17 13.68
CA SER A 206 10.96 -11.19 13.32
C SER A 206 10.37 -12.59 13.11
N ARG A 207 9.17 -12.67 12.50
CA ARG A 207 8.47 -13.90 12.14
C ARG A 207 8.42 -14.09 10.61
N PRO A 208 9.56 -14.33 9.94
CA PRO A 208 9.64 -14.25 8.48
C PRO A 208 8.77 -15.29 7.75
N LEU A 209 8.66 -16.52 8.29
CA LEU A 209 7.82 -17.56 7.68
C LEU A 209 6.34 -17.14 7.69
N ALA A 210 5.82 -16.69 8.83
CA ALA A 210 4.44 -16.24 8.95
C ALA A 210 4.18 -14.96 8.12
N ALA A 211 5.15 -14.04 8.06
CA ALA A 211 5.09 -12.89 7.18
C ALA A 211 4.97 -13.32 5.70
N GLY A 212 5.73 -14.35 5.30
CA GLY A 212 5.65 -14.93 3.96
C GLY A 212 4.27 -15.53 3.67
N VAL A 213 3.68 -16.27 4.61
CA VAL A 213 2.32 -16.81 4.43
C VAL A 213 1.32 -15.69 4.13
N LEU A 214 1.36 -14.59 4.90
CA LEU A 214 0.48 -13.44 4.66
C LEU A 214 0.79 -12.71 3.36
N LEU A 215 2.05 -12.66 2.95
CA LEU A 215 2.44 -12.09 1.65
C LEU A 215 1.87 -12.92 0.49
N GLY A 216 1.94 -14.25 0.55
CA GLY A 216 1.36 -15.12 -0.47
C GLY A 216 -0.17 -14.99 -0.57
N LEU A 217 -0.87 -14.83 0.55
CA LEU A 217 -2.31 -14.52 0.55
C LEU A 217 -2.59 -13.13 -0.05
N ALA A 218 -1.76 -12.13 0.27
CA ALA A 218 -1.88 -10.80 -0.33
C ALA A 218 -1.71 -10.83 -1.86
N ILE A 219 -0.72 -11.58 -2.37
CA ILE A 219 -0.48 -11.78 -3.81
C ILE A 219 -1.65 -12.52 -4.46
N ALA A 220 -2.23 -13.52 -3.77
CA ALA A 220 -3.40 -14.25 -4.24
C ALA A 220 -4.70 -13.41 -4.19
N ALA A 221 -4.71 -12.26 -3.49
CA ALA A 221 -5.80 -11.29 -3.49
C ALA A 221 -5.62 -10.18 -4.54
N LYS A 222 -4.40 -9.71 -4.74
CA LYS A 222 -4.03 -8.69 -5.76
C LYS A 222 -2.55 -8.83 -6.10
N PHE A 223 -2.15 -8.48 -7.31
CA PHE A 223 -0.79 -8.76 -7.79
C PHE A 223 0.31 -7.88 -7.15
N TYR A 224 0.01 -6.62 -6.78
CA TYR A 224 1.04 -5.65 -6.34
C TYR A 224 1.90 -6.07 -5.13
N PRO A 225 1.43 -6.87 -4.14
CA PRO A 225 2.27 -7.27 -3.03
C PRO A 225 3.45 -8.17 -3.43
N LEU A 226 3.42 -8.76 -4.64
CA LEU A 226 4.56 -9.48 -5.21
C LEU A 226 5.82 -8.60 -5.26
N PHE A 227 5.65 -7.32 -5.51
CA PHE A 227 6.77 -6.38 -5.61
C PHE A 227 7.47 -6.12 -4.28
N PHE A 228 6.84 -6.47 -3.15
CA PHE A 228 7.47 -6.41 -1.82
C PHE A 228 8.71 -7.28 -1.75
N ILE A 229 8.74 -8.40 -2.49
CA ILE A 229 9.89 -9.31 -2.56
C ILE A 229 11.16 -8.56 -3.00
N GLY A 230 11.05 -7.57 -3.90
CA GLY A 230 12.17 -6.74 -4.33
C GLY A 230 12.80 -5.92 -3.20
N ALA A 231 11.96 -5.30 -2.34
CA ALA A 231 12.44 -4.55 -1.17
C ALA A 231 13.14 -5.47 -0.16
N PHE A 232 12.53 -6.62 0.13
CA PHE A 232 13.12 -7.64 1.01
C PHE A 232 14.44 -8.17 0.46
N LEU A 233 14.55 -8.42 -0.85
CA LEU A 233 15.77 -8.88 -1.50
C LEU A 233 16.90 -7.86 -1.35
N VAL A 234 16.65 -6.59 -1.67
CA VAL A 234 17.67 -5.52 -1.60
C VAL A 234 18.18 -5.35 -0.17
N LEU A 235 17.29 -5.37 0.83
CA LEU A 235 17.69 -5.29 2.23
C LEU A 235 18.41 -6.56 2.70
N THR A 236 18.06 -7.71 2.15
CA THR A 236 18.76 -8.98 2.42
C THR A 236 20.17 -8.97 1.86
N LEU A 237 20.36 -8.52 0.61
CA LEU A 237 21.68 -8.31 0.01
C LEU A 237 22.55 -7.43 0.91
N ARG A 238 21.99 -6.33 1.42
CA ARG A 238 22.71 -5.38 2.25
C ARG A 238 23.04 -5.92 3.65
N SER A 239 22.12 -6.68 4.27
CA SER A 239 22.20 -7.13 5.65
C SER A 239 22.67 -8.58 5.85
N GLY A 240 22.76 -9.38 4.78
CA GLY A 240 23.10 -10.81 4.83
C GLY A 240 22.03 -11.72 5.45
N ARG A 241 20.79 -11.26 5.62
CA ARG A 241 19.71 -12.02 6.31
C ARG A 241 19.03 -13.07 5.41
N TRP A 242 19.81 -13.86 4.66
CA TRP A 242 19.36 -14.83 3.67
C TRP A 242 18.39 -15.89 4.22
N ARG A 243 18.63 -16.39 5.46
CA ARG A 243 17.74 -17.37 6.09
C ARG A 243 16.31 -16.79 6.29
N ALA A 244 16.22 -15.54 6.75
CA ALA A 244 14.93 -14.90 6.94
C ALA A 244 14.21 -14.66 5.60
N PHE A 245 14.95 -14.24 4.58
CA PHE A 245 14.42 -14.09 3.22
C PHE A 245 13.95 -15.43 2.63
N GLY A 246 14.72 -16.50 2.78
CA GLY A 246 14.33 -17.83 2.34
C GLY A 246 13.05 -18.33 3.03
N LEU A 247 12.88 -18.08 4.35
CA LEU A 247 11.66 -18.39 5.08
C LEU A 247 10.47 -17.55 4.60
N LEU A 248 10.67 -16.25 4.31
CA LEU A 248 9.65 -15.42 3.70
C LEU A 248 9.18 -16.00 2.36
N LEU A 249 10.13 -16.32 1.46
CA LEU A 249 9.80 -16.89 0.15
C LEU A 249 9.10 -18.24 0.26
N ALA A 250 9.56 -19.11 1.16
CA ALA A 250 8.94 -20.42 1.40
C ALA A 250 7.48 -20.28 1.87
N GLY A 251 7.23 -19.38 2.83
CA GLY A 251 5.87 -19.08 3.29
C GLY A 251 5.01 -18.49 2.18
N THR A 252 5.57 -17.58 1.38
CA THR A 252 4.86 -16.94 0.25
C THR A 252 4.47 -17.97 -0.80
N ALA A 253 5.41 -18.80 -1.24
CA ALA A 253 5.16 -19.83 -2.24
C ALA A 253 4.15 -20.87 -1.72
N ALA A 254 4.31 -21.34 -0.49
CA ALA A 254 3.43 -22.35 0.09
C ALA A 254 1.98 -21.86 0.19
N SER A 255 1.74 -20.65 0.70
CA SER A 255 0.38 -20.12 0.82
C SER A 255 -0.23 -19.75 -0.52
N TRP A 256 0.55 -19.14 -1.42
CA TRP A 256 0.08 -18.83 -2.77
C TRP A 256 -0.32 -20.10 -3.53
N LEU A 257 0.52 -21.15 -3.50
CA LEU A 257 0.22 -22.44 -4.12
C LEU A 257 -0.98 -23.13 -3.47
N ALA A 258 -1.07 -23.14 -2.14
CA ALA A 258 -2.21 -23.75 -1.45
C ALA A 258 -3.54 -23.15 -1.86
N VAL A 259 -3.58 -21.85 -2.17
CA VAL A 259 -4.79 -21.15 -2.62
C VAL A 259 -5.05 -21.35 -4.11
N ASN A 260 -4.04 -21.24 -4.95
CA ASN A 260 -4.22 -21.22 -6.41
C ASN A 260 -4.27 -22.61 -7.04
N LEU A 261 -3.48 -23.57 -6.51
CA LEU A 261 -3.32 -24.89 -7.11
C LEU A 261 -4.64 -25.67 -7.29
N PRO A 262 -5.60 -25.65 -6.34
CA PRO A 262 -6.88 -26.31 -6.55
C PRO A 262 -7.64 -25.79 -7.78
N PHE A 263 -7.66 -24.49 -7.99
CA PHE A 263 -8.31 -23.86 -9.15
C PHE A 263 -7.53 -24.07 -10.45
N MET A 264 -6.19 -24.06 -10.39
CA MET A 264 -5.33 -24.39 -11.54
C MET A 264 -5.58 -25.80 -12.06
N ILE A 265 -5.73 -26.77 -11.15
CA ILE A 265 -5.98 -28.18 -11.51
C ILE A 265 -7.42 -28.36 -12.00
N ALA A 266 -8.39 -27.72 -11.34
CA ALA A 266 -9.80 -27.93 -11.67
C ALA A 266 -10.22 -27.22 -12.97
N ASN A 267 -9.72 -26.00 -13.22
CA ASN A 267 -9.99 -25.24 -14.45
C ASN A 267 -8.87 -24.20 -14.70
N ALA A 268 -7.82 -24.62 -15.40
CA ALA A 268 -6.68 -23.78 -15.72
C ALA A 268 -7.06 -22.54 -16.56
N GLU A 269 -8.06 -22.66 -17.44
CA GLU A 269 -8.52 -21.57 -18.29
C GLU A 269 -9.22 -20.47 -17.46
N GLY A 270 -10.15 -20.84 -16.60
CA GLY A 270 -10.84 -19.90 -15.72
C GLY A 270 -9.88 -19.24 -14.72
N TRP A 271 -8.93 -20.03 -14.15
CA TRP A 271 -7.91 -19.51 -13.25
C TRP A 271 -6.96 -18.52 -13.94
N SER A 272 -6.51 -18.80 -15.16
CA SER A 272 -5.55 -17.97 -15.89
C SER A 272 -6.17 -16.71 -16.50
N PHE A 273 -7.50 -16.59 -16.51
CA PHE A 273 -8.20 -15.49 -17.16
C PHE A 273 -7.75 -14.11 -16.63
N PHE A 274 -7.56 -13.95 -15.32
CA PHE A 274 -7.03 -12.71 -14.73
C PHE A 274 -5.71 -12.27 -15.37
N TYR A 275 -4.78 -13.20 -15.58
CA TYR A 275 -3.46 -12.89 -16.16
C TYR A 275 -3.57 -12.54 -17.64
N ARG A 276 -4.36 -13.28 -18.39
CA ARG A 276 -4.61 -13.01 -19.83
C ARG A 276 -5.30 -11.67 -20.01
N PHE A 277 -6.38 -11.42 -19.29
CA PHE A 277 -7.08 -10.13 -19.29
C PHE A 277 -6.15 -8.96 -18.98
N SER A 278 -5.28 -9.13 -17.98
CA SER A 278 -4.29 -8.10 -17.63
C SER A 278 -3.25 -7.87 -18.73
N GLN A 279 -2.91 -8.88 -19.52
CA GLN A 279 -1.97 -8.73 -20.66
C GLN A 279 -2.63 -8.10 -21.90
N GLU A 280 -3.85 -8.52 -22.21
CA GLU A 280 -4.61 -8.06 -23.38
C GLU A 280 -5.14 -6.64 -23.24
N ARG A 281 -5.35 -6.17 -22.00
CA ARG A 281 -5.81 -4.82 -21.70
C ARG A 281 -4.80 -3.79 -22.21
N GLY A 282 -5.28 -2.77 -22.93
CA GLY A 282 -4.49 -1.63 -23.39
C GLY A 282 -4.23 -0.60 -22.30
N GLU A 283 -3.87 0.60 -22.75
CA GLU A 283 -3.79 1.79 -21.88
C GLU A 283 -5.17 2.11 -21.30
N ASP A 284 -5.20 2.48 -20.04
CA ASP A 284 -6.46 2.67 -19.34
C ASP A 284 -6.37 3.80 -18.31
N PHE A 285 -7.51 4.07 -17.68
CA PHE A 285 -7.70 5.22 -16.80
C PHE A 285 -6.59 5.41 -15.77
N GLY A 286 -6.19 6.68 -15.61
CA GLY A 286 -5.18 7.14 -14.66
C GLY A 286 -3.74 6.87 -15.08
N SER A 287 -3.49 6.13 -16.16
CA SER A 287 -2.13 5.93 -16.64
C SER A 287 -1.62 7.14 -17.41
N ILE A 288 -0.29 7.33 -17.39
CA ILE A 288 0.37 8.34 -18.21
C ILE A 288 0.13 8.08 -19.70
N TRP A 289 -0.01 6.82 -20.10
CA TRP A 289 -0.24 6.38 -21.46
C TRP A 289 -1.61 6.85 -21.96
N PHE A 290 -2.66 6.60 -21.16
CA PHE A 290 -4.01 7.05 -21.49
C PHE A 290 -4.12 8.57 -21.47
N ALA A 291 -3.45 9.26 -20.54
CA ALA A 291 -3.40 10.71 -20.54
C ALA A 291 -2.75 11.26 -21.82
N ALA A 292 -1.69 10.63 -22.30
CA ALA A 292 -1.03 11.00 -23.56
C ALA A 292 -1.96 10.83 -24.77
N SER A 293 -2.74 9.73 -24.81
CA SER A 293 -3.71 9.53 -25.91
C SER A 293 -4.84 10.57 -25.87
N GLN A 294 -5.31 10.97 -24.67
CA GLN A 294 -6.32 12.03 -24.53
C GLN A 294 -5.79 13.43 -24.94
N LEU A 295 -4.47 13.63 -24.95
CA LEU A 295 -3.82 14.85 -25.46
C LEU A 295 -3.47 14.76 -26.97
N GLY A 296 -3.86 13.68 -27.65
CA GLY A 296 -3.67 13.52 -29.10
C GLY A 296 -2.30 12.97 -29.51
N ILE A 297 -1.50 12.42 -28.57
CA ILE A 297 -0.20 11.81 -28.91
C ILE A 297 -0.38 10.44 -29.58
N GLY A 298 -1.59 9.86 -29.52
CA GLY A 298 -1.93 8.56 -30.07
C GLY A 298 -1.95 7.46 -29.01
N SER A 299 -2.62 6.35 -29.31
CA SER A 299 -2.69 5.17 -28.45
C SER A 299 -1.62 4.15 -28.82
N ILE A 300 -1.18 3.36 -27.82
CA ILE A 300 -0.16 2.33 -27.99
C ILE A 300 -0.81 0.97 -27.82
N GLN A 301 -0.61 0.07 -28.79
CA GLN A 301 -1.16 -1.28 -28.72
C GLN A 301 -0.55 -2.09 -27.56
N PRO A 302 -1.32 -3.01 -26.93
CA PRO A 302 -0.87 -3.76 -25.76
C PRO A 302 0.44 -4.51 -25.97
N GLU A 303 0.67 -5.04 -27.16
CA GLU A 303 1.88 -5.81 -27.55
C GLU A 303 3.15 -4.96 -27.43
N THR A 304 3.05 -3.66 -27.70
CA THR A 304 4.16 -2.70 -27.58
C THR A 304 4.19 -2.06 -26.19
N LEU A 305 3.02 -1.75 -25.63
CA LEU A 305 2.90 -1.08 -24.34
C LEU A 305 3.39 -1.95 -23.16
N ASN A 306 3.05 -3.24 -23.18
CA ASN A 306 3.42 -4.16 -22.10
C ASN A 306 4.95 -4.25 -21.87
N PRO A 307 5.80 -4.49 -22.89
CA PRO A 307 7.25 -4.51 -22.70
C PRO A 307 7.82 -3.14 -22.31
N ILE A 308 7.28 -2.03 -22.83
CA ILE A 308 7.73 -0.68 -22.46
C ILE A 308 7.43 -0.39 -21.00
N ALA A 309 6.18 -0.58 -20.54
CA ALA A 309 5.76 -0.33 -19.16
C ALA A 309 6.53 -1.22 -18.18
N SER A 310 6.68 -2.51 -18.50
CA SER A 310 7.45 -3.47 -17.70
C SER A 310 8.93 -3.14 -17.65
N GLY A 311 9.52 -2.74 -18.79
CA GLY A 311 10.92 -2.33 -18.88
C GLY A 311 11.21 -1.08 -18.05
N LEU A 312 10.34 -0.06 -18.12
CA LEU A 312 10.45 1.15 -17.28
C LEU A 312 10.32 0.82 -15.79
N PHE A 313 9.36 -0.03 -15.43
CA PHE A 313 9.22 -0.48 -14.04
C PHE A 313 10.48 -1.19 -13.54
N LEU A 314 11.02 -2.14 -14.30
CA LEU A 314 12.27 -2.86 -13.95
C LEU A 314 13.46 -1.91 -13.85
N LEU A 315 13.58 -0.94 -14.74
CA LEU A 315 14.62 0.09 -14.70
C LEU A 315 14.53 0.92 -13.41
N LEU A 316 13.32 1.35 -13.01
CA LEU A 316 13.11 2.07 -11.76
C LEU A 316 13.41 1.18 -10.55
N CYS A 317 13.01 -0.09 -10.55
CA CYS A 317 13.35 -1.04 -9.49
C CYS A 317 14.88 -1.21 -9.35
N LEU A 318 15.59 -1.30 -10.47
CA LEU A 318 17.06 -1.35 -10.49
C LEU A 318 17.66 -0.07 -9.90
N ALA A 319 17.16 1.10 -10.31
CA ALA A 319 17.62 2.39 -9.79
C ALA A 319 17.38 2.51 -8.27
N ILE A 320 16.21 2.09 -7.77
CA ILE A 320 15.88 2.04 -6.35
C ILE A 320 16.83 1.07 -5.62
N GLY A 321 17.11 -0.10 -6.19
CA GLY A 321 18.05 -1.09 -5.64
C GLY A 321 19.48 -0.54 -5.55
N ILE A 322 19.97 0.09 -6.62
CA ILE A 322 21.29 0.75 -6.63
C ILE A 322 21.35 1.85 -5.58
N LEU A 323 20.33 2.71 -5.51
CA LEU A 323 20.24 3.75 -4.49
C LEU A 323 20.30 3.15 -3.09
N ALA A 324 19.51 2.11 -2.81
CA ALA A 324 19.51 1.44 -1.51
C ALA A 324 20.84 0.81 -1.13
N LEU A 325 21.62 0.34 -2.10
CA LEU A 325 22.97 -0.22 -1.88
C LEU A 325 24.07 0.85 -1.81
N THR A 326 23.80 2.10 -2.21
CA THR A 326 24.77 3.22 -2.22
C THR A 326 24.57 4.20 -1.07
N THR A 327 23.39 4.28 -0.44
CA THR A 327 23.13 5.19 0.69
C THR A 327 24.04 4.88 1.89
N ALA A 328 24.46 5.92 2.62
CA ALA A 328 25.33 5.79 3.80
C ALA A 328 24.67 4.95 4.91
N ARG A 329 23.41 5.24 5.23
CA ARG A 329 22.57 4.42 6.11
C ARG A 329 21.64 3.53 5.30
N ARG A 330 21.40 2.31 5.79
CA ARG A 330 20.45 1.39 5.15
C ARG A 330 19.05 2.02 5.12
N PRO A 331 18.37 2.04 3.96
CA PRO A 331 16.99 2.50 3.89
C PRO A 331 16.07 1.67 4.78
N ARG A 332 15.01 2.28 5.29
CA ARG A 332 13.96 1.56 6.00
C ARG A 332 13.11 0.75 5.03
N LEU A 333 12.62 -0.41 5.48
CA LEU A 333 11.80 -1.31 4.65
C LEU A 333 10.61 -0.57 4.01
N ALA A 334 9.87 0.22 4.80
CA ALA A 334 8.72 0.97 4.32
C ALA A 334 9.06 1.98 3.21
N GLN A 335 10.25 2.59 3.23
CA GLN A 335 10.71 3.50 2.18
C GLN A 335 10.86 2.79 0.84
N LEU A 336 11.50 1.61 0.83
CA LEU A 336 11.67 0.83 -0.39
C LEU A 336 10.35 0.28 -0.91
N LEU A 337 9.47 -0.20 -0.02
CA LEU A 337 8.14 -0.68 -0.39
C LEU A 337 7.32 0.42 -1.07
N PHE A 338 7.28 1.62 -0.49
CA PHE A 338 6.58 2.74 -1.12
C PHE A 338 7.14 3.05 -2.51
N LEU A 339 8.46 3.16 -2.64
CA LEU A 339 9.10 3.52 -3.91
C LEU A 339 8.85 2.47 -5.01
N ILE A 340 8.91 1.17 -4.68
CA ILE A 340 8.67 0.11 -5.66
C ILE A 340 7.21 0.08 -6.10
N VAL A 341 6.25 0.22 -5.17
CA VAL A 341 4.82 0.26 -5.52
C VAL A 341 4.50 1.55 -6.28
N ALA A 342 5.06 2.69 -5.89
CA ALA A 342 4.90 3.96 -6.62
C ALA A 342 5.49 3.86 -8.04
N ALA A 343 6.67 3.26 -8.20
CA ALA A 343 7.26 3.00 -9.52
C ALA A 343 6.31 2.16 -10.39
N PHE A 344 5.71 1.11 -9.82
CA PHE A 344 4.75 0.28 -10.53
C PHE A 344 3.53 1.08 -11.00
N VAL A 345 2.83 1.78 -10.09
CA VAL A 345 1.59 2.49 -10.46
C VAL A 345 1.83 3.60 -11.48
N VAL A 346 2.97 4.31 -11.39
CA VAL A 346 3.32 5.40 -12.31
C VAL A 346 3.68 4.90 -13.71
N THR A 347 4.33 3.73 -13.83
CA THR A 347 4.74 3.18 -15.12
C THR A 347 3.71 2.24 -15.74
N ASN A 348 2.76 1.75 -14.93
CA ASN A 348 1.76 0.79 -15.37
C ASN A 348 0.80 1.42 -16.40
N LYS A 349 0.22 0.56 -17.24
CA LYS A 349 -0.79 0.95 -18.23
C LYS A 349 -2.18 1.25 -17.65
N VAL A 350 -2.37 1.04 -16.36
CA VAL A 350 -3.58 1.32 -15.58
C VAL A 350 -3.18 1.90 -14.23
N TYR A 351 -3.74 3.04 -13.87
CA TYR A 351 -3.60 3.60 -12.52
C TYR A 351 -4.99 4.02 -12.00
N SER A 352 -5.83 3.02 -11.76
CA SER A 352 -7.20 3.22 -11.26
C SER A 352 -7.20 3.98 -9.92
N PRO A 353 -8.26 4.79 -9.62
CA PRO A 353 -8.28 5.70 -8.47
C PRO A 353 -8.10 4.99 -7.12
N GLN A 354 -8.51 3.72 -7.00
CA GLN A 354 -8.34 2.93 -5.79
C GLN A 354 -6.91 2.41 -5.57
N TYR A 355 -6.00 2.48 -6.56
CA TYR A 355 -4.61 2.02 -6.39
C TYR A 355 -3.83 2.87 -5.39
N VAL A 356 -4.25 4.11 -5.13
CA VAL A 356 -3.70 4.95 -4.07
C VAL A 356 -3.78 4.27 -2.70
N LEU A 357 -4.79 3.43 -2.45
CA LEU A 357 -4.94 2.68 -1.19
C LEU A 357 -3.73 1.80 -0.89
N TRP A 358 -3.04 1.27 -1.93
CA TRP A 358 -1.83 0.45 -1.75
C TRP A 358 -0.66 1.26 -1.20
N LEU A 359 -0.61 2.55 -1.51
CA LEU A 359 0.46 3.46 -1.11
C LEU A 359 0.21 4.11 0.25
N VAL A 360 -1.05 4.31 0.67
CA VAL A 360 -1.40 5.05 1.89
C VAL A 360 -0.73 4.50 3.16
N PRO A 361 -0.82 3.19 3.51
CA PRO A 361 -0.13 2.67 4.69
C PRO A 361 1.40 2.71 4.55
N LEU A 362 1.91 2.50 3.34
CA LEU A 362 3.33 2.57 3.06
C LEU A 362 3.85 4.01 3.22
N ALA A 363 3.08 5.01 2.80
CA ALA A 363 3.37 6.43 3.00
C ALA A 363 3.41 6.79 4.49
N ALA A 364 2.41 6.34 5.27
CA ALA A 364 2.34 6.56 6.71
C ALA A 364 3.56 5.99 7.45
N MET A 365 4.07 4.83 7.02
CA MET A 365 5.28 4.22 7.60
C MET A 365 6.58 4.78 7.01
N ALA A 366 6.61 5.16 5.73
CA ALA A 366 7.81 5.65 5.07
C ALA A 366 8.12 7.10 5.41
N ARG A 367 7.10 7.96 5.44
CA ARG A 367 7.27 9.40 5.67
C ARG A 367 6.04 9.99 6.38
N PRO A 368 5.91 9.82 7.72
CA PRO A 368 4.76 10.29 8.49
C PRO A 368 4.83 11.81 8.73
N ARG A 369 4.56 12.60 7.69
CA ARG A 369 4.43 14.06 7.74
C ARG A 369 3.12 14.51 7.13
N TRP A 370 2.20 14.99 7.93
CA TRP A 370 0.84 15.36 7.53
C TRP A 370 0.78 16.38 6.39
N ARG A 371 1.63 17.40 6.42
CA ARG A 371 1.64 18.45 5.40
C ARG A 371 1.84 17.85 3.99
N GLU A 372 2.91 17.09 3.81
CA GLU A 372 3.24 16.50 2.52
C GLU A 372 2.26 15.40 2.14
N PHE A 373 1.77 14.65 3.13
CA PHE A 373 0.75 13.63 2.92
C PHE A 373 -0.57 14.25 2.39
N ILE A 374 -1.06 15.34 2.98
CA ILE A 374 -2.29 16.01 2.53
C ILE A 374 -2.12 16.63 1.14
N ILE A 375 -0.96 17.18 0.80
CA ILE A 375 -0.69 17.69 -0.56
C ILE A 375 -0.78 16.53 -1.59
N TRP A 376 -0.19 15.39 -1.28
CA TRP A 376 -0.31 14.20 -2.14
C TRP A 376 -1.76 13.73 -2.24
N GLN A 377 -2.46 13.60 -1.13
CA GLN A 377 -3.86 13.19 -1.09
C GLN A 377 -4.78 14.16 -1.87
N ALA A 378 -4.51 15.46 -1.83
CA ALA A 378 -5.28 16.44 -2.60
C ALA A 378 -5.16 16.21 -4.12
N GLY A 379 -3.98 15.88 -4.63
CA GLY A 379 -3.80 15.52 -6.04
C GLY A 379 -4.54 14.24 -6.42
N GLU A 380 -4.54 13.24 -5.54
CA GLU A 380 -5.29 12.00 -5.75
C GLU A 380 -6.82 12.21 -5.72
N VAL A 381 -7.31 13.11 -4.85
CA VAL A 381 -8.73 13.50 -4.81
C VAL A 381 -9.13 14.24 -6.08
N VAL A 382 -8.29 15.14 -6.58
CA VAL A 382 -8.54 15.82 -7.87
C VAL A 382 -8.70 14.80 -8.98
N TYR A 383 -7.84 13.80 -9.04
CA TYR A 383 -7.95 12.73 -10.02
C TYR A 383 -9.20 11.86 -9.79
N PHE A 384 -9.54 11.54 -8.54
CA PHE A 384 -10.75 10.78 -8.21
C PHE A 384 -12.02 11.47 -8.73
N VAL A 385 -12.13 12.77 -8.58
CA VAL A 385 -13.26 13.54 -9.12
C VAL A 385 -13.21 13.56 -10.65
N ALA A 386 -12.03 13.78 -11.22
CA ALA A 386 -11.86 13.95 -12.65
C ALA A 386 -12.23 12.70 -13.45
N ILE A 387 -11.86 11.49 -12.97
CA ILE A 387 -12.19 10.25 -13.67
C ILE A 387 -13.69 10.01 -13.77
N TRP A 388 -14.43 10.25 -12.68
CA TRP A 388 -15.87 10.01 -12.71
C TRP A 388 -16.57 11.03 -13.59
N TRP A 389 -16.23 12.31 -13.52
CA TRP A 389 -16.80 13.33 -14.40
C TRP A 389 -16.38 13.15 -15.87
N PHE A 390 -15.21 12.59 -16.14
CA PHE A 390 -14.83 12.20 -17.50
C PHE A 390 -15.72 11.07 -18.02
N LEU A 391 -16.06 10.08 -17.19
CA LEU A 391 -16.90 8.94 -17.54
C LEU A 391 -18.39 9.28 -17.70
N VAL A 392 -18.84 10.42 -17.19
CA VAL A 392 -20.16 10.97 -17.53
C VAL A 392 -20.27 11.24 -19.04
N GLY A 393 -19.18 11.68 -19.65
CA GLY A 393 -19.14 12.09 -21.06
C GLY A 393 -19.28 13.59 -21.26
N TYR A 394 -18.35 14.18 -21.99
CA TYR A 394 -18.37 15.59 -22.33
C TYR A 394 -19.46 15.88 -23.38
N GLY A 395 -20.23 16.96 -23.19
CA GLY A 395 -21.27 17.40 -24.11
C GLY A 395 -22.63 16.70 -23.93
N VAL A 396 -22.78 15.85 -22.93
CA VAL A 396 -24.08 15.35 -22.49
C VAL A 396 -24.80 16.49 -21.76
N THR A 397 -25.99 16.89 -22.25
CA THR A 397 -26.77 18.00 -21.72
C THR A 397 -27.12 17.77 -20.24
N ASP A 398 -26.99 18.81 -19.44
CA ASP A 398 -27.32 18.83 -18.00
C ASP A 398 -26.51 17.87 -17.13
N THR A 399 -25.28 17.50 -17.55
CA THR A 399 -24.39 16.63 -16.80
C THR A 399 -23.06 17.32 -16.42
N LYS A 400 -22.34 16.75 -15.43
CA LYS A 400 -21.01 17.22 -14.98
C LYS A 400 -19.87 16.69 -15.85
N GLY A 401 -20.08 16.48 -17.13
CA GLY A 401 -19.08 15.90 -18.05
C GLY A 401 -17.80 16.73 -18.15
N MET A 402 -16.65 16.06 -18.09
CA MET A 402 -15.31 16.67 -18.21
C MET A 402 -14.71 16.38 -19.58
N THR A 403 -13.98 17.38 -20.16
CA THR A 403 -13.28 17.17 -21.44
C THR A 403 -12.09 16.22 -21.29
N PRO A 404 -11.71 15.48 -22.34
CA PRO A 404 -10.52 14.62 -22.34
C PRO A 404 -9.24 15.34 -21.91
N GLN A 405 -9.06 16.60 -22.31
CA GLN A 405 -7.88 17.40 -22.00
C GLN A 405 -7.79 17.73 -20.50
N TRP A 406 -8.90 18.13 -19.86
CA TRP A 406 -8.91 18.39 -18.42
C TRP A 406 -8.72 17.12 -17.60
N TYR A 407 -9.30 16.01 -18.07
CA TYR A 407 -9.05 14.71 -17.47
C TYR A 407 -7.56 14.32 -17.55
N ALA A 408 -6.92 14.51 -18.72
CA ALA A 408 -5.49 14.26 -18.89
C ALA A 408 -4.64 15.13 -17.95
N VAL A 409 -4.98 16.43 -17.79
CA VAL A 409 -4.31 17.33 -16.83
C VAL A 409 -4.46 16.79 -15.40
N ALA A 410 -5.65 16.39 -14.97
CA ALA A 410 -5.86 15.82 -13.64
C ALA A 410 -5.05 14.50 -13.43
N THR A 411 -4.97 13.67 -14.48
CA THR A 411 -4.13 12.46 -14.49
C THR A 411 -2.64 12.81 -14.33
N LEU A 412 -2.14 13.82 -15.02
CA LEU A 412 -0.75 14.25 -14.85
C LEU A 412 -0.49 14.85 -13.48
N VAL A 413 -1.46 15.55 -12.87
CA VAL A 413 -1.35 16.10 -11.52
C VAL A 413 -1.18 14.97 -10.48
N HIS A 414 -2.02 13.92 -10.48
CA HIS A 414 -1.90 12.85 -9.50
C HIS A 414 -0.59 12.05 -9.66
N ILE A 415 -0.15 11.83 -10.89
CA ILE A 415 1.16 11.21 -11.17
C ILE A 415 2.29 12.10 -10.62
N ALA A 416 2.24 13.41 -10.88
CA ALA A 416 3.25 14.36 -10.43
C ALA A 416 3.34 14.45 -8.89
N VAL A 417 2.22 14.47 -8.17
CA VAL A 417 2.25 14.49 -6.70
C VAL A 417 2.72 13.18 -6.10
N THR A 418 2.44 12.03 -6.75
CA THR A 418 2.98 10.72 -6.34
C THR A 418 4.49 10.66 -6.54
N ILE A 419 5.02 11.13 -7.69
CA ILE A 419 6.46 11.24 -7.95
C ILE A 419 7.11 12.23 -6.97
N TRP A 420 6.47 13.36 -6.69
CA TRP A 420 6.97 14.34 -5.71
C TRP A 420 7.09 13.72 -4.31
N PHE A 421 6.07 12.98 -3.85
CA PHE A 421 6.12 12.31 -2.54
C PHE A 421 7.21 11.23 -2.51
N ALA A 422 7.38 10.46 -3.59
CA ALA A 422 8.47 9.51 -3.76
C ALA A 422 9.85 10.21 -3.69
N ALA A 423 10.02 11.37 -4.33
CA ALA A 423 11.24 12.15 -4.29
C ALA A 423 11.58 12.65 -2.86
N LEU A 424 10.57 12.96 -2.04
CA LEU A 424 10.78 13.29 -0.63
C LEU A 424 11.29 12.09 0.17
N ILE A 425 10.79 10.89 -0.11
CA ILE A 425 11.28 9.64 0.51
C ILE A 425 12.73 9.37 0.08
N ILE A 426 13.05 9.52 -1.21
CA ILE A 426 14.42 9.39 -1.73
C ILE A 426 15.34 10.38 -1.02
N ARG A 427 14.92 11.64 -0.86
CA ARG A 427 15.69 12.65 -0.11
C ARG A 427 15.98 12.20 1.33
N ASP A 428 15.00 11.60 2.03
CA ASP A 428 15.18 11.12 3.40
C ASP A 428 16.11 9.89 3.47
N MET A 429 16.13 9.06 2.42
CA MET A 429 17.10 7.96 2.28
C MET A 429 18.52 8.47 2.10
N VAL A 430 18.72 9.51 1.29
CA VAL A 430 20.05 10.12 1.02
C VAL A 430 20.51 10.99 2.19
N LYS A 431 19.58 11.66 2.88
CA LYS A 431 19.82 12.53 4.05
C LYS A 431 19.04 12.00 5.26
N PRO A 432 19.57 10.97 5.96
CA PRO A 432 18.85 10.29 7.05
C PRO A 432 18.43 11.22 8.21
N ASP A 433 19.13 12.34 8.39
CA ASP A 433 18.81 13.35 9.40
C ASP A 433 17.48 14.08 9.10
N ARG A 434 16.91 13.90 7.92
CA ARG A 434 15.60 14.44 7.53
C ARG A 434 14.46 13.43 7.66
N ASP A 435 14.79 12.15 7.91
CA ASP A 435 13.81 11.08 8.06
C ASP A 435 13.03 11.24 9.38
N PRO A 436 11.72 11.51 9.33
CA PRO A 436 10.92 11.80 10.52
C PRO A 436 10.80 10.60 11.48
N VAL A 437 11.09 9.38 11.04
CA VAL A 437 11.06 8.20 11.91
C VAL A 437 12.38 8.01 12.64
N ARG A 438 13.50 8.47 12.05
CA ARG A 438 14.82 8.42 12.67
C ARG A 438 15.11 9.60 13.60
N THR A 439 14.37 10.71 13.43
CA THR A 439 14.54 11.95 14.19
C THR A 439 13.36 12.22 15.10
N ASP A 440 12.67 11.17 15.55
CA ASP A 440 11.46 11.29 16.38
C ASP A 440 11.76 11.52 17.88
N GLY A 441 13.03 11.59 18.26
CA GLY A 441 13.45 11.85 19.64
C GLY A 441 13.44 10.62 20.56
N PHE A 442 13.11 9.44 20.05
CA PHE A 442 13.25 8.20 20.82
C PHE A 442 14.72 7.78 20.84
N ASP A 443 15.28 7.66 22.02
CA ASP A 443 16.66 7.24 22.26
C ASP A 443 16.74 5.69 22.35
N ASP A 444 16.30 5.03 21.29
CA ASP A 444 16.50 3.60 21.10
C ASP A 444 17.43 3.40 19.91
N ASP A 445 18.35 2.42 19.98
CA ASP A 445 19.26 2.11 18.88
C ASP A 445 18.58 1.57 17.62
N SER A 446 17.27 1.72 17.46
CA SER A 446 16.50 1.23 16.33
C SER A 446 16.58 2.20 15.16
N ASP A 447 17.18 1.76 14.06
CA ASP A 447 17.30 2.53 12.81
C ASP A 447 16.10 2.32 11.87
N ASP A 448 15.42 1.17 11.98
CA ASP A 448 14.17 0.83 11.28
C ASP A 448 13.20 0.10 12.22
N PRO A 449 12.38 0.82 12.98
CA PRO A 449 11.48 0.22 13.98
C PRO A 449 10.49 -0.81 13.40
N GLY A 450 10.18 -0.72 12.11
CA GLY A 450 9.36 -1.68 11.36
C GLY A 450 10.18 -2.75 10.60
N GLY A 451 11.50 -2.65 10.63
CA GLY A 451 12.42 -3.48 9.82
C GLY A 451 12.58 -4.93 10.28
N GLY A 452 12.15 -5.27 11.49
CA GLY A 452 12.24 -6.63 12.03
C GLY A 452 13.66 -7.16 12.04
N VAL A 453 13.93 -8.26 11.34
CA VAL A 453 15.27 -8.87 11.27
C VAL A 453 16.32 -7.99 10.59
N PHE A 454 15.92 -6.96 9.88
CA PHE A 454 16.83 -5.99 9.27
C PHE A 454 17.26 -4.91 10.26
N ASP A 455 16.40 -4.56 11.23
CA ASP A 455 16.78 -3.59 12.24
C ASP A 455 18.01 -4.07 13.02
N LYS A 456 18.96 -3.18 13.31
CA LYS A 456 20.22 -3.48 13.99
C LYS A 456 21.12 -4.54 13.30
N ALA A 457 20.76 -5.03 12.11
CA ALA A 457 21.63 -5.93 11.35
C ALA A 457 22.86 -5.17 10.82
N PRO A 458 24.07 -5.76 10.76
CA PRO A 458 25.21 -5.12 10.13
C PRO A 458 25.01 -4.98 8.61
N ASP A 459 25.62 -3.97 8.00
CA ASP A 459 25.73 -3.90 6.54
C ASP A 459 26.90 -4.78 6.08
N VAL A 460 26.61 -5.89 5.40
CA VAL A 460 27.62 -6.82 4.85
C VAL A 460 28.00 -6.46 3.42
N PHE A 461 27.08 -5.89 2.64
CA PHE A 461 27.31 -5.52 1.25
C PHE A 461 26.80 -4.10 0.97
N THR A 462 27.71 -3.23 0.49
CA THR A 462 27.37 -1.88 -0.02
C THR A 462 28.26 -1.57 -1.22
N LEU A 463 27.74 -0.87 -2.22
CA LEU A 463 28.53 -0.45 -3.39
C LEU A 463 29.62 0.57 -3.03
N GLN A 464 29.49 1.30 -1.92
CA GLN A 464 30.53 2.20 -1.43
C GLN A 464 31.76 1.46 -0.89
N ARG A 465 31.58 0.28 -0.26
CA ARG A 465 32.70 -0.55 0.20
C ARG A 465 33.51 -1.10 -0.97
N LEU A 466 32.86 -1.52 -2.04
CA LEU A 466 33.52 -1.98 -3.25
C LEU A 466 34.41 -0.88 -3.88
N ARG A 467 33.89 0.34 -3.97
CA ARG A 467 34.70 1.50 -4.46
C ARG A 467 35.93 1.76 -3.61
N ARG A 468 35.83 1.72 -2.26
CA ARG A 468 36.97 1.90 -1.37
C ARG A 468 37.98 0.77 -1.46
N SER A 469 37.53 -0.49 -1.61
CA SER A 469 38.44 -1.66 -1.78
C SER A 469 39.21 -1.60 -3.10
N SER A 470 38.59 -1.12 -4.19
CA SER A 470 39.25 -0.92 -5.48
C SER A 470 40.34 0.16 -5.43
N TYR A 471 40.13 1.24 -4.68
CA TYR A 471 41.11 2.31 -4.50
C TYR A 471 42.26 1.94 -3.54
N SER A 472 42.01 1.06 -2.54
CA SER A 472 43.07 0.60 -1.63
C SER A 472 43.94 -0.50 -2.24
N GLY A 473 43.47 -1.24 -3.24
CA GLY A 473 44.23 -2.23 -3.99
C GLY A 473 45.32 -1.63 -4.87
N GLU A 474 45.15 -0.42 -5.38
CA GLU A 474 46.17 0.26 -6.21
C GLU A 474 47.30 0.91 -5.39
N SER A 475 47.12 1.15 -4.10
CA SER A 475 48.12 1.80 -3.25
C SER A 475 49.12 0.83 -2.63
N ILE A 476 48.91 -0.49 -2.68
CA ILE A 476 49.80 -1.50 -2.09
C ILE A 476 50.88 -2.01 -3.08
N SER A 477 50.78 -1.69 -4.36
CA SER A 477 51.74 -2.16 -5.37
C SER A 477 52.94 -1.22 -5.63
N ARG A 478 53.10 -0.11 -4.86
CA ARG A 478 54.17 0.86 -5.12
C ARG A 478 55.16 1.11 -3.96
N THR A 479 55.20 0.28 -2.91
CA THR A 479 56.20 0.46 -1.82
C THR A 479 56.81 -0.89 -1.39
N SER A 480 57.47 -1.54 -2.31
CA SER A 480 58.46 -2.60 -1.98
C SER A 480 59.70 -2.40 -2.84
N SER A 481 60.53 -1.42 -2.51
CA SER A 481 61.94 -1.38 -2.89
C SER A 481 62.69 -0.46 -1.93
N ASN A 482 63.69 -1.03 -1.29
CA ASN A 482 64.77 -0.43 -0.52
C ASN A 482 64.49 0.07 0.92
N ARG A 483 64.81 -0.79 1.88
CA ARG A 483 65.76 -0.38 2.97
C ARG A 483 66.61 -1.57 3.47
N VAL A 484 67.88 -1.38 3.24
CA VAL A 484 69.01 -2.19 3.69
C VAL A 484 69.10 -2.16 5.22
N VAL A 485 69.38 -3.32 5.77
CA VAL A 485 69.72 -3.58 7.17
C VAL A 485 71.05 -2.90 7.51
N VAL A 486 71.10 -2.11 8.60
CA VAL A 486 72.34 -1.85 9.35
C VAL A 486 72.08 -2.19 10.80
N ASN A 487 72.63 -3.29 11.22
CA ASN A 487 72.84 -3.71 12.61
C ASN A 487 73.89 -2.75 13.28
N ARG A 488 73.58 -2.22 14.46
CA ARG A 488 74.61 -1.85 15.45
C ARG A 488 74.19 -2.23 16.86
N THR A 489 74.84 -3.23 17.37
CA THR A 489 75.02 -3.59 18.79
C THR A 489 75.73 -2.54 19.57
N SER A 490 75.43 -2.39 20.83
CA SER A 490 76.18 -2.16 22.05
C SER A 490 75.30 -1.43 23.08
N ALA A 491 74.94 -2.02 24.21
CA ALA A 491 75.69 -2.44 25.39
C ALA A 491 75.87 -1.27 26.39
N VAL A 492 75.38 -1.56 27.63
CA VAL A 492 75.84 -1.08 28.96
C VAL A 492 75.54 0.39 29.30
N THR A 493 74.75 0.64 30.28
CA THR A 493 74.71 0.55 31.73
C THR A 493 73.34 0.72 32.32
#